data_aba8b9c9a70bac19953941163e357906
#
_entry.id   aba8b9c9a70bac19953941163e357906
#
_cell.length_a   1.000
_cell.length_b   1.000
_cell.length_c   1.000
_cell.angle_alpha   90.00
_cell.angle_beta   90.00
_cell.angle_gamma   90.00
#
_symmetry.space_group_name_H-M   'P 1'
#
loop_
_entity.id
_entity.type
_entity.pdbx_description
1 polymer ?
#
loop_
_entity_poly.entity_id
_entity_poly.type
_entity_poly.pdbx_seq_one_letter_code
_entity_poly.pdbx_strand_id
1 'polypeptide(L)'
;MSQWHEDDAFWKAFYPVMFSDARWAVAEGEVQSVLSLLGVTEPLDVLDFCCGPGRHTIAMAKLGHRVLGVDRTEYYLQIGRQRAEEAGVDLVFEQGDVRTFRRAEGFDCAVSLFTSFGYFDDPADDLKVLENVYASLRPGGKLLMDLSGKEVVAKAFTQRGWSEPEPGLVWLEERKVLPGWAGIENKWTLMRGESKFEHVLSIRLYSGIELRSALLGVGFSRVDLFGSLDGDPYDHSARRLVAVGVK
;
A
#
# COMPACT_ATOMS: atom_id res chain seq x y z
N MET A 1 -18.40 1.75 -16.24
CA MET A 1 -17.91 2.97 -15.57
C MET A 1 -16.50 2.67 -15.12
N SER A 2 -15.57 3.63 -15.18
CA SER A 2 -14.22 3.42 -14.63
C SER A 2 -14.32 3.22 -13.12
N GLN A 3 -13.47 2.36 -12.55
CA GLN A 3 -13.40 2.18 -11.11
C GLN A 3 -12.76 3.42 -10.46
N TRP A 4 -13.10 3.74 -9.21
CA TRP A 4 -12.65 4.96 -8.54
C TRP A 4 -11.11 5.11 -8.52
N HIS A 5 -10.38 4.00 -8.37
CA HIS A 5 -8.91 3.98 -8.34
C HIS A 5 -8.28 4.24 -9.72
N GLU A 6 -9.08 4.26 -10.78
CA GLU A 6 -8.66 4.60 -12.13
C GLU A 6 -8.76 6.11 -12.43
N ASP A 7 -9.31 6.91 -11.51
CA ASP A 7 -9.44 8.36 -11.65
C ASP A 7 -8.14 9.09 -11.28
N ASP A 8 -7.39 9.50 -12.29
CA ASP A 8 -6.14 10.25 -12.11
C ASP A 8 -6.35 11.63 -11.46
N ALA A 9 -7.55 12.23 -11.59
CA ALA A 9 -7.84 13.51 -10.94
C ALA A 9 -7.94 13.35 -9.42
N PHE A 10 -8.49 12.22 -8.96
CA PHE A 10 -8.49 11.86 -7.54
C PHE A 10 -7.06 11.77 -6.98
N TRP A 11 -6.19 10.99 -7.62
CA TRP A 11 -4.81 10.80 -7.16
C TRP A 11 -4.03 12.12 -7.13
N LYS A 12 -4.20 12.97 -8.13
CA LYS A 12 -3.57 14.30 -8.18
C LYS A 12 -4.07 15.21 -7.07
N ALA A 13 -5.38 15.26 -6.86
CA ALA A 13 -5.99 16.15 -5.85
C ALA A 13 -5.55 15.76 -4.43
N PHE A 14 -5.51 14.45 -4.11
CA PHE A 14 -5.18 13.95 -2.79
C PHE A 14 -3.68 13.70 -2.54
N TYR A 15 -2.82 13.97 -3.51
CA TYR A 15 -1.36 13.82 -3.34
C TYR A 15 -0.84 14.53 -2.07
N PRO A 16 -1.16 15.82 -1.78
CA PRO A 16 -0.63 16.51 -0.61
C PRO A 16 -1.05 15.87 0.71
N VAL A 17 -2.23 15.25 0.75
CA VAL A 17 -2.75 14.55 1.93
C VAL A 17 -2.05 13.21 2.12
N MET A 18 -1.92 12.42 1.04
CA MET A 18 -1.40 11.06 1.10
C MET A 18 0.13 11.01 1.19
N PHE A 19 0.82 12.01 0.64
CA PHE A 19 2.27 12.03 0.51
C PHE A 19 2.89 13.35 1.02
N SER A 20 2.43 13.80 2.21
CA SER A 20 2.99 14.98 2.87
C SER A 20 4.48 14.79 3.20
N ASP A 21 5.21 15.89 3.40
CA ASP A 21 6.63 15.86 3.77
C ASP A 21 6.87 15.05 5.05
N ALA A 22 5.96 15.09 6.02
CA ALA A 22 6.04 14.26 7.21
C ALA A 22 6.02 12.75 6.88
N ARG A 23 5.23 12.33 5.90
CA ARG A 23 5.20 10.92 5.45
C ARG A 23 6.44 10.51 4.68
N TRP A 24 7.04 11.44 3.94
CA TRP A 24 8.34 11.21 3.31
C TRP A 24 9.46 11.07 4.34
N ALA A 25 9.46 11.89 5.37
CA ALA A 25 10.49 11.90 6.41
C ALA A 25 10.56 10.59 7.22
N VAL A 26 9.46 9.87 7.39
CA VAL A 26 9.43 8.60 8.14
C VAL A 26 9.72 7.36 7.28
N ALA A 27 9.78 7.49 5.96
CA ALA A 27 9.87 6.36 5.03
C ALA A 27 11.11 5.48 5.25
N GLU A 28 12.27 6.07 5.58
CA GLU A 28 13.50 5.31 5.85
C GLU A 28 13.37 4.44 7.11
N GLY A 29 12.76 4.95 8.17
CA GLY A 29 12.49 4.17 9.38
C GLY A 29 11.47 3.04 9.13
N GLU A 30 10.41 3.33 8.37
CA GLU A 30 9.42 2.31 7.99
C GLU A 30 10.08 1.18 7.16
N VAL A 31 10.97 1.51 6.23
CA VAL A 31 11.71 0.53 5.43
C VAL A 31 12.62 -0.34 6.31
N GLN A 32 13.32 0.24 7.29
CA GLN A 32 14.13 -0.54 8.22
C GLN A 32 13.29 -1.57 8.99
N SER A 33 12.12 -1.18 9.47
CA SER A 33 11.17 -2.10 10.12
C SER A 33 10.69 -3.19 9.15
N VAL A 34 10.34 -2.84 7.91
CA VAL A 34 9.95 -3.78 6.85
C VAL A 34 11.05 -4.82 6.59
N LEU A 35 12.30 -4.37 6.40
CA LEU A 35 13.43 -5.26 6.14
C LEU A 35 13.73 -6.17 7.34
N SER A 36 13.58 -5.65 8.56
CA SER A 36 13.71 -6.44 9.79
C SER A 36 12.66 -7.56 9.85
N LEU A 37 11.38 -7.26 9.59
CA LEU A 37 10.32 -8.27 9.55
C LEU A 37 10.54 -9.33 8.46
N LEU A 38 11.08 -8.91 7.32
CA LEU A 38 11.46 -9.82 6.24
C LEU A 38 12.73 -10.62 6.56
N GLY A 39 13.48 -10.26 7.61
CA GLY A 39 14.76 -10.88 7.96
C GLY A 39 15.81 -10.67 6.87
N VAL A 40 15.82 -9.48 6.26
CA VAL A 40 16.75 -9.10 5.18
C VAL A 40 17.99 -8.48 5.79
N THR A 41 19.16 -9.00 5.44
CA THR A 41 20.46 -8.52 5.91
C THR A 41 21.41 -8.07 4.77
N GLU A 42 21.07 -8.44 3.53
CA GLU A 42 21.87 -8.16 2.33
C GLU A 42 21.00 -7.54 1.24
N PRO A 43 21.59 -6.81 0.28
CA PRO A 43 20.87 -6.26 -0.84
C PRO A 43 20.10 -7.32 -1.65
N LEU A 44 18.85 -7.04 -1.97
CA LEU A 44 17.93 -7.94 -2.67
C LEU A 44 17.31 -7.27 -3.91
N ASP A 45 16.73 -8.11 -4.78
CA ASP A 45 15.79 -7.68 -5.82
C ASP A 45 14.39 -7.52 -5.19
N VAL A 46 13.86 -6.31 -5.16
CA VAL A 46 12.60 -5.96 -4.50
C VAL A 46 11.56 -5.47 -5.50
N LEU A 47 10.33 -5.97 -5.39
CA LEU A 47 9.16 -5.43 -6.05
C LEU A 47 8.36 -4.60 -5.04
N ASP A 48 8.22 -3.30 -5.28
CA ASP A 48 7.28 -2.41 -4.56
C ASP A 48 6.05 -2.21 -5.46
N PHE A 49 4.99 -2.98 -5.22
CA PHE A 49 3.78 -2.91 -6.04
C PHE A 49 2.73 -1.98 -5.42
N CYS A 50 2.11 -1.16 -6.28
CA CYS A 50 1.33 0.02 -5.89
C CYS A 50 2.21 1.01 -5.11
N CYS A 51 3.40 1.29 -5.64
CA CYS A 51 4.44 2.07 -4.96
C CYS A 51 4.09 3.56 -4.79
N GLY A 52 3.06 4.06 -5.48
CA GLY A 52 2.73 5.47 -5.53
C GLY A 52 3.91 6.30 -6.06
N PRO A 53 4.25 7.44 -5.43
CA PRO A 53 5.41 8.26 -5.81
C PRO A 53 6.75 7.70 -5.29
N GLY A 54 6.78 6.47 -4.78
CA GLY A 54 8.00 5.74 -4.49
C GLY A 54 8.73 6.13 -3.21
N ARG A 55 8.03 6.61 -2.17
CA ARG A 55 8.71 7.01 -0.92
C ARG A 55 9.48 5.85 -0.26
N HIS A 56 8.91 4.64 -0.27
CA HIS A 56 9.59 3.44 0.24
C HIS A 56 10.54 2.83 -0.80
N THR A 57 10.16 2.87 -2.08
CA THR A 57 11.01 2.44 -3.20
C THR A 57 12.37 3.15 -3.15
N ILE A 58 12.37 4.48 -3.03
CA ILE A 58 13.57 5.31 -2.93
C ILE A 58 14.36 5.00 -1.65
N ALA A 59 13.65 4.84 -0.51
CA ALA A 59 14.30 4.52 0.75
C ALA A 59 14.99 3.14 0.72
N MET A 60 14.39 2.13 0.10
CA MET A 60 15.02 0.81 -0.11
C MET A 60 16.23 0.90 -1.06
N ALA A 61 16.14 1.69 -2.14
CA ALA A 61 17.25 1.90 -3.06
C ALA A 61 18.45 2.58 -2.40
N LYS A 62 18.23 3.55 -1.49
CA LYS A 62 19.29 4.17 -0.67
C LYS A 62 20.03 3.18 0.22
N LEU A 63 19.38 2.09 0.62
CA LEU A 63 19.99 0.98 1.39
C LEU A 63 20.69 -0.05 0.50
N GLY A 64 20.75 0.19 -0.82
CA GLY A 64 21.49 -0.66 -1.78
C GLY A 64 20.65 -1.78 -2.40
N HIS A 65 19.33 -1.84 -2.13
CA HIS A 65 18.47 -2.82 -2.80
C HIS A 65 18.22 -2.44 -4.27
N ARG A 66 18.08 -3.43 -5.14
CA ARG A 66 17.62 -3.23 -6.52
C ARG A 66 16.08 -3.25 -6.52
N VAL A 67 15.47 -2.08 -6.66
CA VAL A 67 14.03 -1.94 -6.49
C VAL A 67 13.34 -1.63 -7.81
N LEU A 68 12.27 -2.37 -8.10
CA LEU A 68 11.29 -2.01 -9.11
C LEU A 68 10.03 -1.50 -8.43
N GLY A 69 9.71 -0.22 -8.63
CA GLY A 69 8.43 0.36 -8.23
C GLY A 69 7.41 0.23 -9.36
N VAL A 70 6.27 -0.36 -9.08
CA VAL A 70 5.16 -0.49 -10.05
C VAL A 70 3.93 0.24 -9.51
N ASP A 71 3.38 1.16 -10.30
CA ASP A 71 2.12 1.83 -10.00
C ASP A 71 1.33 2.11 -11.28
N ARG A 72 0.02 2.22 -11.18
CA ARG A 72 -0.85 2.58 -12.30
C ARG A 72 -0.74 4.06 -12.66
N THR A 73 -0.51 4.91 -11.68
CA THR A 73 -0.65 6.36 -11.77
C THR A 73 0.64 7.01 -12.26
N GLU A 74 0.73 7.28 -13.56
CA GLU A 74 1.93 7.88 -14.18
C GLU A 74 2.33 9.21 -13.51
N TYR A 75 1.38 10.01 -13.07
CA TYR A 75 1.66 11.24 -12.32
C TYR A 75 2.53 10.98 -11.07
N TYR A 76 2.27 9.90 -10.34
CA TYR A 76 3.07 9.52 -9.17
C TYR A 76 4.46 9.03 -9.58
N LEU A 77 4.54 8.24 -10.64
CA LEU A 77 5.82 7.72 -11.12
C LEU A 77 6.74 8.85 -11.63
N GLN A 78 6.19 9.89 -12.23
CA GLN A 78 6.96 11.08 -12.63
C GLN A 78 7.58 11.77 -11.40
N ILE A 79 6.80 11.97 -10.33
CA ILE A 79 7.31 12.51 -9.06
C ILE A 79 8.39 11.58 -8.48
N GLY A 80 8.16 10.27 -8.52
CA GLY A 80 9.10 9.27 -8.05
C GLY A 80 10.44 9.32 -8.78
N ARG A 81 10.42 9.40 -10.12
CA ARG A 81 11.65 9.53 -10.93
C ARG A 81 12.42 10.80 -10.59
N GLN A 82 11.73 11.94 -10.50
CA GLN A 82 12.37 13.19 -10.10
C GLN A 82 13.01 13.09 -8.71
N ARG A 83 12.29 12.56 -7.71
CA ARG A 83 12.83 12.41 -6.35
C ARG A 83 13.96 11.38 -6.25
N ALA A 84 13.94 10.35 -7.07
CA ALA A 84 15.04 9.39 -7.17
C ALA A 84 16.31 10.03 -7.74
N GLU A 85 16.18 10.85 -8.79
CA GLU A 85 17.28 11.64 -9.36
C GLU A 85 17.86 12.62 -8.32
N GLU A 86 16.99 13.36 -7.61
CA GLU A 86 17.40 14.28 -6.53
C GLU A 86 18.12 13.53 -5.39
N ALA A 87 17.73 12.29 -5.09
CA ALA A 87 18.34 11.45 -4.08
C ALA A 87 19.62 10.74 -4.57
N GLY A 88 19.94 10.81 -5.86
CA GLY A 88 21.10 10.15 -6.46
C GLY A 88 21.04 8.62 -6.42
N VAL A 89 19.83 8.03 -6.48
CA VAL A 89 19.64 6.58 -6.49
C VAL A 89 19.21 6.09 -7.86
N ASP A 90 19.79 4.95 -8.29
CA ASP A 90 19.40 4.26 -9.51
C ASP A 90 18.32 3.22 -9.18
N LEU A 91 17.11 3.46 -9.70
CA LEU A 91 15.99 2.54 -9.56
C LEU A 91 15.03 2.67 -10.75
N VAL A 92 14.16 1.69 -10.92
CA VAL A 92 13.21 1.65 -12.04
C VAL A 92 11.79 1.85 -11.51
N PHE A 93 11.08 2.80 -12.15
CA PHE A 93 9.63 2.93 -12.02
C PHE A 93 8.94 2.49 -13.32
N GLU A 94 8.00 1.57 -13.21
CA GLU A 94 7.23 1.02 -14.33
C GLU A 94 5.73 1.30 -14.13
N GLN A 95 5.10 1.88 -15.15
CA GLN A 95 3.65 2.01 -15.13
C GLN A 95 3.01 0.65 -15.43
N GLY A 96 2.17 0.17 -14.52
CA GLY A 96 1.54 -1.13 -14.67
C GLY A 96 0.33 -1.32 -13.79
N ASP A 97 -0.60 -2.15 -14.27
CA ASP A 97 -1.73 -2.63 -13.49
C ASP A 97 -1.34 -3.94 -12.79
N VAL A 98 -1.39 -3.95 -11.47
CA VAL A 98 -1.00 -5.11 -10.65
C VAL A 98 -1.87 -6.35 -10.89
N ARG A 99 -3.08 -6.18 -11.49
CA ARG A 99 -3.92 -7.30 -11.93
C ARG A 99 -3.31 -8.08 -13.10
N THR A 100 -2.40 -7.46 -13.85
CA THR A 100 -1.75 -8.05 -15.03
C THR A 100 -0.23 -8.04 -14.96
N PHE A 101 0.36 -7.25 -14.08
CA PHE A 101 1.80 -7.21 -13.89
C PHE A 101 2.32 -8.51 -13.32
N ARG A 102 3.30 -9.12 -14.00
CA ARG A 102 3.95 -10.34 -13.58
C ARG A 102 5.36 -10.42 -14.14
N ARG A 103 6.34 -10.75 -13.30
CA ARG A 103 7.73 -11.01 -13.67
C ARG A 103 8.18 -12.32 -13.00
N ALA A 104 8.00 -13.46 -13.69
CA ALA A 104 8.23 -14.77 -13.10
C ALA A 104 9.61 -14.88 -12.44
N GLU A 105 9.60 -15.21 -11.14
CA GLU A 105 10.80 -15.41 -10.30
C GLU A 105 11.82 -14.25 -10.38
N GLY A 106 11.32 -13.04 -10.56
CA GLY A 106 12.15 -11.84 -10.72
C GLY A 106 12.67 -11.26 -9.42
N PHE A 107 12.05 -11.57 -8.27
CA PHE A 107 12.30 -10.86 -7.03
C PHE A 107 12.51 -11.78 -5.84
N ASP A 108 13.38 -11.35 -4.92
CA ASP A 108 13.61 -12.01 -3.63
C ASP A 108 12.53 -11.64 -2.62
N CYS A 109 12.03 -10.40 -2.71
CA CYS A 109 10.88 -9.99 -1.91
C CYS A 109 9.97 -9.02 -2.69
N ALA A 110 8.71 -8.95 -2.23
CA ALA A 110 7.72 -7.99 -2.68
C ALA A 110 7.10 -7.29 -1.48
N VAL A 111 6.77 -6.02 -1.65
CA VAL A 111 6.12 -5.21 -0.62
C VAL A 111 4.93 -4.45 -1.19
N SER A 112 3.86 -4.31 -0.37
CA SER A 112 2.75 -3.40 -0.62
C SER A 112 2.41 -2.71 0.68
N LEU A 113 2.60 -1.42 0.73
CA LEU A 113 2.55 -0.65 1.95
C LEU A 113 1.42 0.38 1.92
N PHE A 114 0.92 0.74 3.11
CA PHE A 114 -0.04 1.82 3.29
C PHE A 114 -1.44 1.57 2.71
N THR A 115 -1.93 0.33 2.79
CA THR A 115 -3.29 -0.05 2.38
C THR A 115 -3.53 0.11 0.88
N SER A 116 -2.63 -0.41 0.05
CA SER A 116 -2.75 -0.41 -1.41
C SER A 116 -3.36 -1.69 -1.96
N PHE A 117 -4.32 -2.29 -1.24
CA PHE A 117 -4.99 -3.54 -1.59
C PHE A 117 -6.47 -3.52 -1.20
N GLY A 118 -7.32 -4.21 -1.95
CA GLY A 118 -8.77 -4.24 -1.72
C GLY A 118 -9.53 -3.13 -2.47
N TYR A 119 -8.98 -2.58 -3.54
CA TYR A 119 -9.56 -1.48 -4.31
C TYR A 119 -10.54 -1.91 -5.38
N PHE A 120 -10.49 -3.19 -5.80
CA PHE A 120 -11.26 -3.68 -6.94
C PHE A 120 -12.70 -4.04 -6.54
N ASP A 121 -13.65 -3.78 -7.43
CA ASP A 121 -15.04 -4.15 -7.22
C ASP A 121 -15.20 -5.68 -7.15
N ASP A 122 -14.54 -6.41 -8.05
CA ASP A 122 -14.53 -7.88 -8.05
C ASP A 122 -13.43 -8.42 -7.10
N PRO A 123 -13.79 -9.21 -6.05
CA PRO A 123 -12.79 -9.86 -5.20
C PRO A 123 -11.85 -10.81 -5.94
N ALA A 124 -12.23 -11.31 -7.12
CA ALA A 124 -11.35 -12.13 -7.93
C ALA A 124 -10.13 -11.34 -8.45
N ASP A 125 -10.24 -10.03 -8.61
CA ASP A 125 -9.11 -9.19 -9.02
C ASP A 125 -8.08 -9.04 -7.88
N ASP A 126 -8.52 -9.00 -6.63
CA ASP A 126 -7.59 -9.04 -5.48
C ASP A 126 -6.79 -10.35 -5.48
N LEU A 127 -7.44 -11.49 -5.78
CA LEU A 127 -6.74 -12.79 -5.87
C LEU A 127 -5.74 -12.82 -7.02
N LYS A 128 -6.07 -12.26 -8.20
CA LYS A 128 -5.13 -12.14 -9.33
C LYS A 128 -3.87 -11.36 -8.95
N VAL A 129 -4.02 -10.28 -8.16
CA VAL A 129 -2.86 -9.53 -7.66
C VAL A 129 -1.96 -10.43 -6.81
N LEU A 130 -2.53 -11.18 -5.87
CA LEU A 130 -1.75 -12.08 -5.01
C LEU A 130 -1.07 -13.21 -5.83
N GLU A 131 -1.77 -13.79 -6.81
CA GLU A 131 -1.23 -14.80 -7.73
C GLU A 131 -0.06 -14.25 -8.56
N ASN A 132 -0.18 -13.04 -9.09
CA ASN A 132 0.86 -12.38 -9.86
C ASN A 132 2.09 -12.07 -9.01
N VAL A 133 1.89 -11.57 -7.79
CA VAL A 133 2.99 -11.32 -6.85
C VAL A 133 3.65 -12.62 -6.44
N TYR A 134 2.89 -13.66 -6.09
CA TYR A 134 3.42 -15.00 -5.80
C TYR A 134 4.28 -15.54 -6.93
N ALA A 135 3.78 -15.45 -8.16
CA ALA A 135 4.52 -15.91 -9.34
C ALA A 135 5.77 -15.06 -9.62
N SER A 136 5.77 -13.80 -9.22
CA SER A 136 6.92 -12.90 -9.41
C SER A 136 8.03 -13.10 -8.37
N LEU A 137 7.72 -13.74 -7.24
CA LEU A 137 8.71 -14.10 -6.23
C LEU A 137 9.51 -15.36 -6.66
N ARG A 138 10.77 -15.40 -6.30
CA ARG A 138 11.62 -16.60 -6.36
C ARG A 138 11.19 -17.64 -5.33
N PRO A 139 11.52 -18.93 -5.49
CA PRO A 139 11.35 -19.91 -4.42
C PRO A 139 12.03 -19.45 -3.13
N GLY A 140 11.30 -19.51 -2.00
CA GLY A 140 11.72 -18.96 -0.71
C GLY A 140 11.62 -17.44 -0.57
N GLY A 141 11.19 -16.74 -1.63
CA GLY A 141 10.95 -15.30 -1.61
C GLY A 141 9.82 -14.91 -0.65
N LYS A 142 9.81 -13.66 -0.22
CA LYS A 142 8.88 -13.18 0.81
C LYS A 142 8.02 -12.02 0.31
N LEU A 143 6.76 -12.00 0.74
CA LEU A 143 5.83 -10.89 0.57
C LEU A 143 5.58 -10.23 1.91
N LEU A 144 5.61 -8.89 1.97
CA LEU A 144 5.07 -8.12 3.10
C LEU A 144 3.94 -7.20 2.60
N MET A 145 2.79 -7.29 3.25
CA MET A 145 1.65 -6.39 3.02
C MET A 145 1.31 -5.66 4.31
N ASP A 146 1.13 -4.34 4.23
CA ASP A 146 0.72 -3.48 5.33
C ASP A 146 -0.63 -2.83 5.03
N LEU A 147 -1.67 -3.20 5.77
CA LEU A 147 -3.06 -2.81 5.53
C LEU A 147 -3.71 -2.20 6.77
N SER A 148 -4.78 -1.44 6.55
CA SER A 148 -5.78 -1.15 7.57
C SER A 148 -6.71 -2.35 7.71
N GLY A 149 -6.37 -3.26 8.63
CA GLY A 149 -7.15 -4.48 8.85
C GLY A 149 -8.56 -4.20 9.35
N LYS A 150 -9.49 -5.11 9.08
CA LYS A 150 -10.91 -5.01 9.48
C LYS A 150 -11.06 -4.79 10.99
N GLU A 151 -10.30 -5.52 11.81
CA GLU A 151 -10.31 -5.42 13.28
C GLU A 151 -9.79 -4.05 13.74
N VAL A 152 -8.75 -3.54 13.09
CA VAL A 152 -8.16 -2.22 13.39
C VAL A 152 -9.14 -1.11 13.06
N VAL A 153 -9.76 -1.19 11.88
CA VAL A 153 -10.77 -0.21 11.45
C VAL A 153 -11.99 -0.26 12.35
N ALA A 154 -12.49 -1.45 12.71
CA ALA A 154 -13.66 -1.61 13.56
C ALA A 154 -13.43 -1.03 14.97
N LYS A 155 -12.22 -1.24 15.54
CA LYS A 155 -11.84 -0.71 16.85
C LYS A 155 -11.84 0.83 16.90
N ALA A 156 -11.38 1.48 15.82
CA ALA A 156 -11.18 2.93 15.74
C ALA A 156 -12.20 3.64 14.83
N PHE A 157 -13.29 2.95 14.46
CA PHE A 157 -14.25 3.48 13.50
C PHE A 157 -14.88 4.79 13.95
N THR A 158 -14.76 5.80 13.12
CA THR A 158 -15.49 7.07 13.24
C THR A 158 -16.21 7.34 11.94
N GLN A 159 -17.50 7.71 12.04
CA GLN A 159 -18.33 7.94 10.85
C GLN A 159 -17.92 9.21 10.10
N ARG A 160 -17.39 10.21 10.82
CA ARG A 160 -16.94 11.48 10.26
C ARG A 160 -15.63 11.89 10.89
N GLY A 161 -14.77 12.49 10.08
CA GLY A 161 -13.52 13.06 10.53
C GLY A 161 -13.15 14.29 9.71
N TRP A 162 -12.22 15.07 10.23
CA TRP A 162 -11.61 16.15 9.49
C TRP A 162 -10.16 16.36 9.96
N SER A 163 -9.36 16.90 9.10
CA SER A 163 -7.99 17.32 9.42
C SER A 163 -7.58 18.47 8.52
N GLU A 164 -6.52 19.15 8.91
CA GLU A 164 -5.86 20.19 8.14
C GLU A 164 -4.40 19.78 7.96
N PRO A 165 -4.10 18.96 6.93
CA PRO A 165 -2.73 18.43 6.70
C PRO A 165 -1.72 19.51 6.34
N GLU A 166 -2.19 20.62 5.77
CA GLU A 166 -1.41 21.84 5.49
C GLU A 166 -2.27 23.05 5.80
N PRO A 167 -1.68 24.20 6.16
CA PRO A 167 -2.45 25.42 6.41
C PRO A 167 -3.40 25.78 5.26
N GLY A 168 -4.68 25.88 5.57
CA GLY A 168 -5.75 26.19 4.61
C GLY A 168 -6.19 25.03 3.73
N LEU A 169 -5.64 23.82 3.86
CA LEU A 169 -6.10 22.61 3.19
C LEU A 169 -6.92 21.77 4.17
N VAL A 170 -8.23 21.81 4.07
CA VAL A 170 -9.13 21.03 4.93
C VAL A 170 -9.52 19.75 4.22
N TRP A 171 -9.33 18.62 4.89
CA TRP A 171 -9.76 17.30 4.43
C TRP A 171 -10.89 16.80 5.34
N LEU A 172 -12.06 16.59 4.75
CA LEU A 172 -13.24 16.02 5.40
C LEU A 172 -13.42 14.57 4.93
N GLU A 173 -13.80 13.71 5.86
CA GLU A 173 -14.07 12.31 5.60
C GLU A 173 -15.44 11.90 6.15
N GLU A 174 -16.28 11.32 5.30
CA GLU A 174 -17.50 10.65 5.72
C GLU A 174 -17.35 9.16 5.37
N ARG A 175 -17.54 8.29 6.35
CA ARG A 175 -17.32 6.84 6.23
C ARG A 175 -18.60 6.07 6.48
N LYS A 176 -18.84 5.05 5.68
CA LYS A 176 -19.94 4.12 5.82
C LYS A 176 -19.39 2.68 5.75
N VAL A 177 -19.75 1.87 6.74
CA VAL A 177 -19.44 0.44 6.71
C VAL A 177 -20.34 -0.25 5.69
N LEU A 178 -19.74 -1.04 4.80
CA LEU A 178 -20.49 -1.89 3.86
C LEU A 178 -21.08 -3.12 4.57
N PRO A 179 -22.16 -3.71 4.06
CA PRO A 179 -22.82 -4.86 4.68
C PRO A 179 -21.82 -5.96 5.05
N GLY A 180 -21.97 -6.53 6.24
CA GLY A 180 -21.11 -7.61 6.74
C GLY A 180 -19.66 -7.21 7.00
N TRP A 181 -19.35 -5.93 7.13
CA TRP A 181 -17.95 -5.45 7.19
C TRP A 181 -17.12 -5.86 5.98
N ALA A 182 -17.75 -6.00 4.81
CA ALA A 182 -17.03 -6.31 3.58
C ALA A 182 -16.03 -5.23 3.18
N GLY A 183 -16.27 -3.99 3.61
CA GLY A 183 -15.42 -2.85 3.32
C GLY A 183 -15.96 -1.56 3.93
N ILE A 184 -15.36 -0.47 3.56
CA ILE A 184 -15.83 0.90 3.85
C ILE A 184 -15.97 1.68 2.56
N GLU A 185 -17.06 2.44 2.47
CA GLU A 185 -17.25 3.50 1.51
C GLU A 185 -16.85 4.81 2.20
N ASN A 186 -15.99 5.59 1.54
CA ASN A 186 -15.54 6.88 2.02
C ASN A 186 -15.97 7.95 1.02
N LYS A 187 -16.56 9.02 1.52
CA LYS A 187 -16.65 10.26 0.78
C LYS A 187 -15.58 11.21 1.33
N TRP A 188 -14.62 11.51 0.49
CA TRP A 188 -13.56 12.45 0.80
C TRP A 188 -13.83 13.79 0.13
N THR A 189 -13.71 14.86 0.93
CA THR A 189 -13.86 16.24 0.45
C THR A 189 -12.61 17.01 0.81
N LEU A 190 -11.94 17.56 -0.18
CA LEU A 190 -10.77 18.40 -0.03
C LEU A 190 -11.16 19.84 -0.35
N MET A 191 -10.83 20.76 0.56
CA MET A 191 -11.16 22.17 0.43
C MET A 191 -9.92 23.04 0.62
N ARG A 192 -9.72 24.02 -0.28
CA ARG A 192 -8.69 25.06 -0.14
C ARG A 192 -9.27 26.39 -0.62
N GLY A 193 -9.52 27.30 0.32
CA GLY A 193 -10.26 28.53 0.03
C GLY A 193 -11.66 28.22 -0.51
N GLU A 194 -11.99 28.74 -1.69
CA GLU A 194 -13.27 28.47 -2.37
C GLU A 194 -13.25 27.18 -3.23
N SER A 195 -12.09 26.58 -3.42
CA SER A 195 -11.95 25.34 -4.21
C SER A 195 -12.39 24.15 -3.39
N LYS A 196 -13.19 23.28 -4.01
CA LYS A 196 -13.69 22.04 -3.43
C LYS A 196 -13.52 20.89 -4.42
N PHE A 197 -12.97 19.76 -3.94
CA PHE A 197 -12.91 18.51 -4.69
C PHE A 197 -13.53 17.40 -3.83
N GLU A 198 -14.48 16.66 -4.38
CA GLU A 198 -15.14 15.55 -3.69
C GLU A 198 -14.97 14.27 -4.50
N HIS A 199 -14.74 13.18 -3.79
CA HIS A 199 -14.65 11.86 -4.40
C HIS A 199 -15.23 10.79 -3.46
N VAL A 200 -15.90 9.79 -4.04
CA VAL A 200 -16.39 8.62 -3.31
C VAL A 200 -15.56 7.43 -3.72
N LEU A 201 -15.03 6.72 -2.75
CA LEU A 201 -14.21 5.53 -2.95
C LEU A 201 -14.66 4.42 -1.99
N SER A 202 -14.50 3.19 -2.44
CA SER A 202 -14.79 2.01 -1.63
C SER A 202 -13.52 1.15 -1.54
N ILE A 203 -13.23 0.67 -0.33
CA ILE A 203 -12.11 -0.21 -0.07
C ILE A 203 -12.64 -1.46 0.61
N ARG A 204 -12.33 -2.64 0.05
CA ARG A 204 -12.57 -3.92 0.72
C ARG A 204 -11.62 -4.04 1.89
N LEU A 205 -12.16 -4.39 3.04
CA LEU A 205 -11.38 -4.66 4.22
C LEU A 205 -11.13 -6.17 4.36
N TYR A 206 -9.92 -6.51 4.75
CA TYR A 206 -9.52 -7.86 5.11
C TYR A 206 -9.30 -7.95 6.61
N SER A 207 -9.85 -8.98 7.26
CA SER A 207 -9.42 -9.39 8.59
C SER A 207 -8.07 -10.12 8.51
N GLY A 208 -7.39 -10.27 9.64
CA GLY A 208 -6.14 -11.03 9.66
C GLY A 208 -6.31 -12.45 9.12
N ILE A 209 -7.40 -13.11 9.49
CA ILE A 209 -7.71 -14.48 9.04
C ILE A 209 -8.04 -14.55 7.54
N GLU A 210 -8.80 -13.59 7.02
CA GLU A 210 -9.15 -13.53 5.58
C GLU A 210 -7.90 -13.31 4.72
N LEU A 211 -7.05 -12.36 5.08
CA LEU A 211 -5.80 -12.10 4.37
C LEU A 211 -4.85 -13.30 4.40
N ARG A 212 -4.67 -13.90 5.59
CA ARG A 212 -3.86 -15.11 5.75
C ARG A 212 -4.39 -16.26 4.89
N SER A 213 -5.71 -16.48 4.88
CA SER A 213 -6.33 -17.53 4.08
C SER A 213 -6.16 -17.29 2.58
N ALA A 214 -6.29 -16.04 2.11
CA ALA A 214 -6.06 -15.68 0.72
C ALA A 214 -4.61 -15.96 0.31
N LEU A 215 -3.64 -15.53 1.11
CA LEU A 215 -2.21 -15.77 0.85
C LEU A 215 -1.87 -17.27 0.83
N LEU A 216 -2.34 -18.05 1.81
CA LEU A 216 -2.15 -19.51 1.80
C LEU A 216 -2.83 -20.15 0.58
N GLY A 217 -4.01 -19.65 0.19
CA GLY A 217 -4.78 -20.14 -0.96
C GLY A 217 -4.05 -19.98 -2.30
N VAL A 218 -3.25 -18.93 -2.47
CA VAL A 218 -2.45 -18.72 -3.70
C VAL A 218 -1.10 -19.44 -3.67
N GLY A 219 -0.74 -20.10 -2.54
CA GLY A 219 0.43 -21.00 -2.48
C GLY A 219 1.52 -20.58 -1.51
N PHE A 220 1.42 -19.45 -0.77
CA PHE A 220 2.39 -19.15 0.27
C PHE A 220 2.42 -20.27 1.31
N SER A 221 3.61 -20.77 1.66
CA SER A 221 3.80 -21.92 2.56
C SER A 221 3.57 -21.56 4.03
N ARG A 222 3.84 -20.31 4.40
CA ARG A 222 3.66 -19.74 5.72
C ARG A 222 3.22 -18.29 5.63
N VAL A 223 2.34 -17.87 6.55
CA VAL A 223 1.92 -16.47 6.68
C VAL A 223 1.90 -16.10 8.15
N ASP A 224 2.73 -15.15 8.54
CA ASP A 224 2.79 -14.56 9.86
C ASP A 224 2.06 -13.20 9.86
N LEU A 225 1.36 -12.88 10.96
CA LEU A 225 0.60 -11.62 11.10
C LEU A 225 1.15 -10.80 12.26
N PHE A 226 1.27 -9.49 12.03
CA PHE A 226 1.77 -8.53 13.01
C PHE A 226 0.83 -7.32 13.10
N GLY A 227 0.82 -6.68 14.28
CA GLY A 227 0.00 -5.50 14.59
C GLY A 227 0.62 -4.16 14.22
N SER A 228 1.87 -4.17 13.78
CA SER A 228 2.64 -3.01 13.30
C SER A 228 3.83 -3.46 12.47
N LEU A 229 4.52 -2.52 11.82
CA LEU A 229 5.80 -2.78 11.14
C LEU A 229 6.95 -3.09 12.12
N ASP A 230 6.79 -2.78 13.41
CA ASP A 230 7.77 -3.07 14.45
C ASP A 230 7.69 -4.52 14.97
N GLY A 231 6.76 -5.33 14.42
CA GLY A 231 6.60 -6.73 14.78
C GLY A 231 5.72 -6.99 16.00
N ASP A 232 4.95 -6.01 16.47
CA ASP A 232 3.99 -6.20 17.56
C ASP A 232 3.00 -7.34 17.22
N PRO A 233 2.47 -8.08 18.21
CA PRO A 233 1.44 -9.09 17.97
C PRO A 233 0.18 -8.51 17.28
N TYR A 234 -0.43 -9.30 16.39
CA TYR A 234 -1.72 -8.94 15.82
C TYR A 234 -2.84 -9.35 16.77
N ASP A 235 -3.16 -8.45 17.71
CA ASP A 235 -4.20 -8.62 18.73
C ASP A 235 -5.08 -7.36 18.85
N HIS A 236 -5.80 -7.22 19.97
CA HIS A 236 -6.67 -6.06 20.22
C HIS A 236 -5.94 -4.72 20.29
N SER A 237 -4.62 -4.72 20.50
CA SER A 237 -3.78 -3.51 20.53
C SER A 237 -3.27 -3.11 19.15
N ALA A 238 -3.38 -3.98 18.14
CA ALA A 238 -2.87 -3.77 16.80
C ALA A 238 -3.26 -2.40 16.22
N ARG A 239 -2.31 -1.77 15.55
CA ARG A 239 -2.47 -0.48 14.84
C ARG A 239 -2.60 -0.67 13.34
N ARG A 240 -2.07 -1.77 12.82
CA ARG A 240 -2.07 -2.16 11.43
C ARG A 240 -2.31 -3.66 11.30
N LEU A 241 -2.64 -4.13 10.13
CA LEU A 241 -2.56 -5.54 9.74
C LEU A 241 -1.34 -5.68 8.82
N VAL A 242 -0.27 -6.23 9.36
CA VAL A 242 0.93 -6.53 8.57
C VAL A 242 1.00 -8.05 8.39
N ALA A 243 1.06 -8.50 7.15
CA ALA A 243 1.20 -9.92 6.81
C ALA A 243 2.53 -10.18 6.11
N VAL A 244 3.26 -11.19 6.56
CA VAL A 244 4.50 -11.68 5.93
C VAL A 244 4.25 -13.10 5.43
N GLY A 245 4.25 -13.27 4.11
CA GLY A 245 4.10 -14.56 3.43
C GLY A 245 5.45 -15.09 2.91
N VAL A 246 5.68 -16.39 3.01
CA VAL A 246 6.87 -17.08 2.45
C VAL A 246 6.42 -17.98 1.31
N LYS A 247 7.02 -17.82 0.11
CA LYS A 247 6.77 -18.68 -1.06
C LYS A 247 7.43 -20.04 -0.92
#